data_94d2af2009a1e94ab6c753a3cddd4865
#
_entry.id   94d2af2009a1e94ab6c753a3cddd4865
#
_cell.length_a   1.000
_cell.length_b   1.000
_cell.length_c   1.000
_cell.angle_alpha   90.00
_cell.angle_beta   90.00
_cell.angle_gamma   90.00
#
_symmetry.space_group_name_H-M   'P 1'
#
loop_
_entity.id
_entity.type
_entity.pdbx_description
1 polymer ?
#
loop_
_entity_poly.entity_id
_entity_poly.type
_entity_poly.pdbx_seq_one_letter_code
_entity_poly.pdbx_strand_id
1 'polypeptide(L)'
;MRKLLASLTVLLVLLLAADRIGAYAAGTAIGGRLRTSAGLQRVPSVHITGFPFLTQAIGGRYARIDVQADGLDRGGVRISKATTSLYGVQVPLSAALRQSVTSVPVERLSARAVIAFVDLASRGGDRSFTFASDGDRLRVTGRITVLRKTLSAGTTSTVRLAGRTLIITGKTVSVEGQQVGGAVGDAIAGALDLRVPIGRLPYDLSLTGVHVEPGGLVVTATSGPTVLTTH
;
A
#
# COMPACT_ATOMS: atom_id res chain seq x y z
N MET A 1 29.19 -38.29 -24.93
CA MET A 1 28.67 -36.90 -25.02
C MET A 1 27.16 -36.82 -24.69
N ARG A 2 26.26 -37.59 -25.31
CA ARG A 2 24.78 -37.53 -25.02
C ARG A 2 24.44 -37.76 -23.54
N LYS A 3 25.07 -38.73 -22.88
CA LYS A 3 24.85 -39.02 -21.43
C LYS A 3 25.32 -37.89 -20.53
N LEU A 4 26.46 -37.23 -20.85
CA LEU A 4 26.94 -36.07 -20.10
C LEU A 4 26.05 -34.84 -20.29
N LEU A 5 25.54 -34.60 -21.48
CA LEU A 5 24.58 -33.54 -21.74
C LEU A 5 23.27 -33.80 -20.95
N ALA A 6 22.76 -35.02 -20.98
CA ALA A 6 21.56 -35.39 -20.25
C ALA A 6 21.73 -35.19 -18.71
N SER A 7 22.87 -35.64 -18.13
CA SER A 7 23.14 -35.47 -16.71
C SER A 7 23.30 -33.98 -16.33
N LEU A 8 23.96 -33.19 -17.19
CA LEU A 8 24.10 -31.75 -16.97
C LEU A 8 22.75 -31.02 -17.01
N THR A 9 21.88 -31.40 -17.95
CA THR A 9 20.53 -30.84 -18.05
C THR A 9 19.71 -31.17 -16.79
N VAL A 10 19.75 -32.45 -16.35
CA VAL A 10 19.06 -32.86 -15.12
C VAL A 10 19.59 -32.08 -13.91
N LEU A 11 20.90 -31.94 -13.78
CA LEU A 11 21.50 -31.16 -12.67
C LEU A 11 21.05 -29.70 -12.71
N LEU A 12 21.03 -29.08 -13.88
CA LEU A 12 20.56 -27.71 -14.04
C LEU A 12 19.09 -27.55 -13.63
N VAL A 13 18.22 -28.47 -14.06
CA VAL A 13 16.82 -28.47 -13.68
C VAL A 13 16.64 -28.63 -12.18
N LEU A 14 17.40 -29.51 -11.54
CA LEU A 14 17.37 -29.69 -10.08
C LEU A 14 17.83 -28.42 -9.33
N LEU A 15 18.88 -27.77 -9.79
CA LEU A 15 19.36 -26.50 -9.21
C LEU A 15 18.33 -25.38 -9.35
N LEU A 16 17.68 -25.28 -10.50
CA LEU A 16 16.59 -24.30 -10.72
C LEU A 16 15.39 -24.59 -9.82
N ALA A 17 15.01 -25.86 -9.67
CA ALA A 17 13.93 -26.25 -8.78
C ALA A 17 14.26 -25.92 -7.31
N ALA A 18 15.48 -26.27 -6.86
CA ALA A 18 15.94 -25.97 -5.51
C ALA A 18 15.97 -24.47 -5.23
N ASP A 19 16.38 -23.64 -6.21
CA ASP A 19 16.38 -22.18 -6.11
C ASP A 19 14.97 -21.63 -5.89
N ARG A 20 13.99 -22.09 -6.66
CA ARG A 20 12.59 -21.64 -6.53
C ARG A 20 11.94 -22.09 -5.23
N ILE A 21 12.16 -23.35 -4.86
CA ILE A 21 11.66 -23.90 -3.59
C ILE A 21 12.26 -23.14 -2.40
N GLY A 22 13.56 -22.86 -2.44
CA GLY A 22 14.25 -22.09 -1.41
C GLY A 22 13.70 -20.67 -1.26
N ALA A 23 13.50 -19.97 -2.36
CA ALA A 23 12.91 -18.63 -2.36
C ALA A 23 11.49 -18.63 -1.77
N TYR A 24 10.66 -19.60 -2.16
CA TYR A 24 9.30 -19.76 -1.66
C TYR A 24 9.27 -20.06 -0.15
N ALA A 25 10.08 -21.01 0.29
CA ALA A 25 10.17 -21.40 1.69
C ALA A 25 10.64 -20.23 2.59
N ALA A 26 11.65 -19.48 2.12
CA ALA A 26 12.13 -18.29 2.81
C ALA A 26 11.04 -17.22 2.91
N GLY A 27 10.31 -16.95 1.82
CA GLY A 27 9.18 -16.00 1.81
C GLY A 27 8.09 -16.38 2.81
N THR A 28 7.70 -17.65 2.84
CA THR A 28 6.69 -18.16 3.78
C THR A 28 7.15 -18.02 5.24
N ALA A 29 8.40 -18.34 5.54
CA ALA A 29 8.97 -18.19 6.88
C ALA A 29 9.00 -16.74 7.35
N ILE A 30 9.39 -15.81 6.47
CA ILE A 30 9.36 -14.36 6.74
C ILE A 30 7.93 -13.89 6.99
N GLY A 31 6.98 -14.29 6.14
CA GLY A 31 5.57 -13.94 6.29
C GLY A 31 4.98 -14.38 7.63
N GLY A 32 5.28 -15.60 8.07
CA GLY A 32 4.88 -16.10 9.38
C GLY A 32 5.40 -15.24 10.54
N ARG A 33 6.67 -14.84 10.48
CA ARG A 33 7.28 -13.96 11.49
C ARG A 33 6.68 -12.57 11.49
N LEU A 34 6.52 -11.95 10.32
CA LEU A 34 5.90 -10.65 10.19
C LEU A 34 4.48 -10.62 10.76
N ARG A 35 3.70 -11.70 10.59
CA ARG A 35 2.38 -11.81 11.21
C ARG A 35 2.46 -11.68 12.73
N THR A 36 3.39 -12.41 13.35
CA THR A 36 3.52 -12.44 14.82
C THR A 36 4.08 -11.12 15.36
N SER A 37 5.17 -10.62 14.77
CA SER A 37 5.86 -9.41 15.25
C SER A 37 5.07 -8.12 15.00
N ALA A 38 4.32 -8.03 13.89
CA ALA A 38 3.52 -6.87 13.55
C ALA A 38 2.05 -6.99 14.00
N GLY A 39 1.65 -8.09 14.67
CA GLY A 39 0.29 -8.31 15.15
C GLY A 39 -0.74 -8.39 14.02
N LEU A 40 -0.36 -8.92 12.86
CA LEU A 40 -1.23 -8.97 11.69
C LEU A 40 -2.28 -10.07 11.83
N GLN A 41 -3.52 -9.77 11.44
CA GLN A 41 -4.60 -10.76 11.45
C GLN A 41 -4.38 -11.89 10.44
N ARG A 42 -3.75 -11.57 9.31
CA ARG A 42 -3.42 -12.51 8.23
C ARG A 42 -1.92 -12.57 8.00
N VAL A 43 -1.45 -13.74 7.53
CA VAL A 43 -0.05 -13.89 7.12
C VAL A 43 0.17 -13.05 5.86
N PRO A 44 1.10 -12.07 5.87
CA PRO A 44 1.43 -11.34 4.68
C PRO A 44 2.12 -12.23 3.65
N SER A 45 1.86 -11.97 2.38
CA SER A 45 2.56 -12.61 1.27
C SER A 45 3.93 -11.96 1.11
N VAL A 46 4.99 -12.77 1.08
CA VAL A 46 6.37 -12.29 0.90
C VAL A 46 6.98 -12.96 -0.30
N HIS A 47 7.42 -12.16 -1.27
CA HIS A 47 8.07 -12.62 -2.49
C HIS A 47 9.48 -12.08 -2.56
N ILE A 48 10.46 -12.98 -2.61
CA ILE A 48 11.86 -12.62 -2.83
C ILE A 48 12.12 -12.67 -4.33
N THR A 49 12.44 -11.52 -4.90
CA THR A 49 12.64 -11.35 -6.34
C THR A 49 14.14 -11.33 -6.65
N GLY A 50 14.48 -11.87 -7.81
CA GLY A 50 15.86 -11.98 -8.29
C GLY A 50 16.24 -13.44 -8.50
N PHE A 51 17.19 -13.63 -9.40
CA PHE A 51 17.66 -14.95 -9.80
C PHE A 51 19.19 -14.94 -9.97
N PRO A 52 19.90 -15.96 -9.50
CA PRO A 52 19.44 -17.04 -8.62
C PRO A 52 19.22 -16.56 -7.17
N PHE A 53 18.19 -17.10 -6.49
CA PHE A 53 17.94 -16.82 -5.07
C PHE A 53 19.07 -17.33 -4.17
N LEU A 54 19.57 -18.54 -4.45
CA LEU A 54 20.61 -19.16 -3.64
C LEU A 54 21.89 -18.33 -3.59
N THR A 55 22.29 -17.70 -4.69
CA THR A 55 23.46 -16.80 -4.72
C THR A 55 23.23 -15.54 -3.90
N GLN A 56 22.01 -14.97 -3.96
CA GLN A 56 21.64 -13.84 -3.13
C GLN A 56 21.66 -14.22 -1.63
N ALA A 57 21.14 -15.39 -1.29
CA ALA A 57 21.10 -15.89 0.08
C ALA A 57 22.50 -16.11 0.66
N ILE A 58 23.41 -16.73 -0.11
CA ILE A 58 24.82 -16.93 0.29
C ILE A 58 25.53 -15.57 0.45
N GLY A 59 25.30 -14.65 -0.50
CA GLY A 59 25.87 -13.31 -0.45
C GLY A 59 25.24 -12.39 0.60
N GLY A 60 24.10 -12.80 1.19
CA GLY A 60 23.37 -12.00 2.18
C GLY A 60 22.82 -10.70 1.64
N ARG A 61 22.67 -10.57 0.31
CA ARG A 61 22.17 -9.38 -0.35
C ARG A 61 21.09 -9.75 -1.36
N TYR A 62 19.88 -9.22 -1.12
CA TYR A 62 18.71 -9.50 -1.94
C TYR A 62 18.34 -8.27 -2.76
N ALA A 63 18.13 -8.46 -4.05
CA ALA A 63 17.83 -7.37 -4.98
C ALA A 63 16.51 -6.70 -4.62
N ARG A 64 15.46 -7.50 -4.34
CA ARG A 64 14.15 -6.98 -3.97
C ARG A 64 13.35 -8.02 -3.18
N ILE A 65 12.66 -7.53 -2.15
CA ILE A 65 11.66 -8.30 -1.39
C ILE A 65 10.35 -7.52 -1.41
N ASP A 66 9.30 -8.15 -1.89
CA ASP A 66 7.95 -7.59 -1.89
C ASP A 66 7.14 -8.20 -0.76
N VAL A 67 6.54 -7.35 0.06
CA VAL A 67 5.65 -7.74 1.16
C VAL A 67 4.27 -7.18 0.87
N GLN A 68 3.26 -8.03 0.82
CA GLN A 68 1.87 -7.63 0.67
C GLN A 68 1.08 -8.06 1.90
N ALA A 69 0.35 -7.11 2.48
CA ALA A 69 -0.54 -7.33 3.59
C ALA A 69 -1.93 -6.76 3.28
N ASP A 70 -2.97 -7.44 3.72
CA ASP A 70 -4.35 -7.06 3.50
C ASP A 70 -5.03 -6.76 4.84
N GLY A 71 -5.93 -5.76 4.86
CA GLY A 71 -6.76 -5.42 6.00
C GLY A 71 -5.97 -4.87 7.18
N LEU A 72 -5.10 -3.90 6.96
CA LEU A 72 -4.32 -3.23 8.00
C LEU A 72 -5.12 -2.07 8.60
N ASP A 73 -5.20 -2.00 9.93
CA ASP A 73 -5.73 -0.84 10.65
C ASP A 73 -4.57 0.02 11.15
N ARG A 74 -4.46 1.25 10.65
CA ARG A 74 -3.43 2.21 11.05
C ARG A 74 -4.06 3.58 11.32
N GLY A 75 -3.92 4.06 12.55
CA GLY A 75 -4.44 5.37 12.94
C GLY A 75 -5.95 5.51 12.70
N GLY A 76 -6.70 4.39 12.82
CA GLY A 76 -8.12 4.30 12.54
C GLY A 76 -8.48 4.32 11.05
N VAL A 77 -7.52 4.30 10.11
CA VAL A 77 -7.76 4.07 8.67
C VAL A 77 -7.57 2.60 8.38
N ARG A 78 -8.56 2.00 7.78
CA ARG A 78 -8.45 0.65 7.26
C ARG A 78 -7.82 0.71 5.87
N ILE A 79 -6.65 0.10 5.75
CA ILE A 79 -5.92 -0.06 4.49
C ILE A 79 -6.31 -1.43 3.96
N SER A 80 -7.05 -1.46 2.85
CA SER A 80 -7.53 -2.71 2.26
C SER A 80 -6.38 -3.57 1.78
N LYS A 81 -5.37 -2.94 1.20
CA LYS A 81 -4.17 -3.61 0.67
C LYS A 81 -2.95 -2.70 0.81
N ALA A 82 -1.89 -3.22 1.40
CA ALA A 82 -0.60 -2.57 1.45
C ALA A 82 0.44 -3.44 0.76
N THR A 83 1.21 -2.86 -0.14
CA THR A 83 2.35 -3.52 -0.78
C THR A 83 3.60 -2.69 -0.48
N THR A 84 4.62 -3.34 0.05
CA THR A 84 5.91 -2.70 0.33
C THR A 84 7.01 -3.45 -0.41
N SER A 85 7.77 -2.73 -1.21
CA SER A 85 8.95 -3.23 -1.93
C SER A 85 10.21 -2.71 -1.25
N LEU A 86 11.05 -3.62 -0.81
CA LEU A 86 12.35 -3.35 -0.22
C LEU A 86 13.44 -3.66 -1.26
N TYR A 87 14.31 -2.71 -1.52
CA TYR A 87 15.40 -2.86 -2.51
C TYR A 87 16.75 -2.85 -1.81
N GLY A 88 17.69 -3.66 -2.32
CA GLY A 88 19.04 -3.76 -1.78
C GLY A 88 19.05 -4.23 -0.33
N VAL A 89 18.24 -5.22 -0.01
CA VAL A 89 18.08 -5.76 1.35
C VAL A 89 19.34 -6.53 1.76
N GLN A 90 19.89 -6.22 2.93
CA GLN A 90 21.10 -6.87 3.43
C GLN A 90 20.78 -7.68 4.69
N VAL A 91 20.84 -9.00 4.56
CA VAL A 91 20.63 -9.95 5.66
C VAL A 91 21.60 -11.12 5.48
N PRO A 92 22.65 -11.21 6.31
CA PRO A 92 23.56 -12.34 6.26
C PRO A 92 22.84 -13.67 6.47
N LEU A 93 23.15 -14.68 5.66
CA LEU A 93 22.52 -16.00 5.74
C LEU A 93 22.69 -16.62 7.14
N SER A 94 23.84 -16.44 7.76
CA SER A 94 24.12 -16.92 9.12
C SER A 94 23.18 -16.32 10.15
N ALA A 95 22.89 -15.01 10.06
CA ALA A 95 21.93 -14.34 10.94
C ALA A 95 20.50 -14.82 10.70
N ALA A 96 20.13 -15.01 9.42
CA ALA A 96 18.82 -15.53 9.05
C ALA A 96 18.59 -16.95 9.59
N LEU A 97 19.58 -17.84 9.46
CA LEU A 97 19.51 -19.23 9.96
C LEU A 97 19.48 -19.31 11.48
N ARG A 98 20.24 -18.45 12.17
CA ARG A 98 20.24 -18.38 13.64
C ARG A 98 19.05 -17.62 14.22
N GLN A 99 18.20 -17.09 13.39
CA GLN A 99 17.05 -16.26 13.79
C GLN A 99 17.44 -15.02 14.62
N SER A 100 18.65 -14.52 14.42
CA SER A 100 19.23 -13.39 15.15
C SER A 100 19.24 -12.08 14.36
N VAL A 101 18.32 -11.94 13.40
CA VAL A 101 18.16 -10.73 12.60
C VAL A 101 17.46 -9.68 13.45
N THR A 102 18.20 -8.68 13.93
CA THR A 102 17.65 -7.55 14.71
C THR A 102 17.50 -6.28 13.88
N SER A 103 18.28 -6.18 12.80
CA SER A 103 18.28 -5.02 11.91
C SER A 103 18.45 -5.46 10.47
N VAL A 104 17.71 -4.82 9.58
CA VAL A 104 17.69 -5.10 8.14
C VAL A 104 17.96 -3.80 7.39
N PRO A 105 19.23 -3.54 6.98
CA PRO A 105 19.54 -2.42 6.11
C PRO A 105 18.88 -2.60 4.74
N VAL A 106 18.30 -1.52 4.21
CA VAL A 106 17.69 -1.47 2.87
C VAL A 106 18.15 -0.19 2.17
N GLU A 107 18.41 -0.26 0.88
CA GLU A 107 18.84 0.89 0.08
C GLU A 107 17.68 1.81 -0.26
N ARG A 108 16.49 1.24 -0.42
CA ARG A 108 15.27 1.99 -0.74
C ARG A 108 14.03 1.20 -0.33
N LEU A 109 13.03 1.91 0.11
CA LEU A 109 11.72 1.37 0.43
C LEU A 109 10.66 2.08 -0.40
N SER A 110 9.76 1.33 -0.99
CA SER A 110 8.60 1.86 -1.72
C SER A 110 7.34 1.20 -1.17
N ALA A 111 6.38 2.00 -0.77
CA ALA A 111 5.11 1.52 -0.24
C ALA A 111 3.95 2.04 -1.09
N ARG A 112 2.96 1.18 -1.30
CA ARG A 112 1.70 1.48 -1.94
C ARG A 112 0.58 0.97 -1.02
N ALA A 113 -0.34 1.85 -0.66
CA ALA A 113 -1.50 1.54 0.16
C ALA A 113 -2.78 1.86 -0.60
N VAL A 114 -3.73 0.94 -0.58
CA VAL A 114 -5.07 1.13 -1.15
C VAL A 114 -6.06 1.27 0.00
N ILE A 115 -6.78 2.38 0.02
CA ILE A 115 -7.86 2.67 0.96
C ILE A 115 -9.16 2.54 0.17
N ALA A 116 -9.95 1.50 0.46
CA ALA A 116 -11.21 1.31 -0.24
C ALA A 116 -12.19 2.45 0.05
N PHE A 117 -13.06 2.77 -0.90
CA PHE A 117 -14.05 3.85 -0.73
C PHE A 117 -15.00 3.60 0.45
N VAL A 118 -15.34 2.35 0.74
CA VAL A 118 -16.16 1.99 1.90
C VAL A 118 -15.45 2.31 3.22
N ASP A 119 -14.13 2.13 3.29
CA ASP A 119 -13.35 2.44 4.48
C ASP A 119 -13.13 3.95 4.65
N LEU A 120 -13.10 4.69 3.52
CA LEU A 120 -13.05 6.15 3.53
C LEU A 120 -14.39 6.77 3.99
N ALA A 121 -15.51 6.16 3.59
CA ALA A 121 -16.85 6.58 3.97
C ALA A 121 -17.10 6.50 5.49
N SER A 122 -16.56 5.49 6.15
CA SER A 122 -16.69 5.29 7.59
C SER A 122 -16.09 6.44 8.44
N ARG A 123 -15.27 7.30 7.83
CA ARG A 123 -14.66 8.47 8.48
C ARG A 123 -15.44 9.77 8.35
N GLY A 124 -16.51 9.77 7.60
CA GLY A 124 -17.36 10.96 7.42
C GLY A 124 -18.08 11.43 8.69
N GLY A 125 -17.91 10.76 9.83
CA GLY A 125 -18.65 11.03 11.08
C GLY A 125 -20.14 10.80 10.88
N ASP A 126 -20.98 11.70 11.40
CA ASP A 126 -22.44 11.65 11.25
C ASP A 126 -22.92 11.92 9.80
N ARG A 127 -22.01 12.22 8.88
CA ARG A 127 -22.33 12.47 7.47
C ARG A 127 -22.17 11.20 6.65
N SER A 128 -23.24 10.74 6.05
CA SER A 128 -23.20 9.60 5.13
C SER A 128 -22.61 10.05 3.78
N PHE A 129 -21.30 9.86 3.63
CA PHE A 129 -20.63 10.06 2.34
C PHE A 129 -20.53 8.75 1.57
N THR A 130 -20.69 8.84 0.26
CA THR A 130 -20.39 7.77 -0.68
C THR A 130 -19.28 8.25 -1.61
N PHE A 131 -18.33 7.40 -1.88
CA PHE A 131 -17.19 7.68 -2.74
C PHE A 131 -17.19 6.74 -3.94
N ALA A 132 -16.86 7.27 -5.11
CA ALA A 132 -16.70 6.52 -6.35
C ALA A 132 -15.61 7.14 -7.20
N SER A 133 -14.99 6.36 -8.08
CA SER A 133 -14.08 6.89 -9.09
C SER A 133 -14.87 7.48 -10.27
N ASP A 134 -14.36 8.57 -10.80
CA ASP A 134 -14.82 9.22 -12.02
C ASP A 134 -13.58 9.52 -12.87
N GLY A 135 -13.06 8.48 -13.53
CA GLY A 135 -11.75 8.51 -14.14
C GLY A 135 -10.65 8.66 -13.08
N ASP A 136 -9.85 9.72 -13.20
CA ASP A 136 -8.79 10.11 -12.26
C ASP A 136 -9.31 10.97 -11.09
N ARG A 137 -10.59 11.28 -11.06
CA ARG A 137 -11.25 12.12 -10.06
C ARG A 137 -12.05 11.28 -9.08
N LEU A 138 -12.27 11.86 -7.90
CA LEU A 138 -13.10 11.27 -6.86
C LEU A 138 -14.48 11.92 -6.89
N ARG A 139 -15.52 11.11 -7.12
CA ARG A 139 -16.90 11.54 -6.91
C ARG A 139 -17.24 11.33 -5.43
N VAL A 140 -17.62 12.41 -4.77
CA VAL A 140 -18.10 12.42 -3.38
C VAL A 140 -19.58 12.77 -3.41
N THR A 141 -20.42 11.92 -2.85
CA THR A 141 -21.86 12.18 -2.72
C THR A 141 -22.23 12.12 -1.25
N GLY A 142 -23.01 13.07 -0.79
CA GLY A 142 -23.45 13.15 0.59
C GLY A 142 -24.83 13.78 0.71
N ARG A 143 -25.42 13.67 1.89
CA ARG A 143 -26.66 14.39 2.20
C ARG A 143 -26.32 15.72 2.88
N ILE A 144 -26.90 16.80 2.37
CA ILE A 144 -26.77 18.13 2.94
C ILE A 144 -28.16 18.63 3.33
N THR A 145 -28.26 19.36 4.44
CA THR A 145 -29.50 19.99 4.87
C THR A 145 -29.42 21.48 4.57
N VAL A 146 -30.26 21.93 3.66
CA VAL A 146 -30.39 23.34 3.30
C VAL A 146 -31.83 23.77 3.52
N LEU A 147 -32.04 24.86 4.27
CA LEU A 147 -33.38 25.39 4.56
C LEU A 147 -34.36 24.33 5.11
N ARG A 148 -33.87 23.44 6.00
CA ARG A 148 -34.61 22.32 6.60
C ARG A 148 -35.00 21.20 5.62
N LYS A 149 -34.53 21.24 4.39
CA LYS A 149 -34.68 20.14 3.43
C LYS A 149 -33.37 19.39 3.30
N THR A 150 -33.43 18.06 3.37
CA THR A 150 -32.28 17.20 3.12
C THR A 150 -32.23 16.85 1.66
N LEU A 151 -31.18 17.25 0.99
CA LEU A 151 -30.95 17.04 -0.44
C LEU A 151 -29.72 16.16 -0.65
N SER A 152 -29.71 15.41 -1.74
CA SER A 152 -28.53 14.69 -2.18
C SER A 152 -27.63 15.63 -2.97
N ALA A 153 -26.42 15.85 -2.48
CA ALA A 153 -25.42 16.65 -3.17
C ALA A 153 -24.20 15.81 -3.49
N GLY A 154 -23.66 16.02 -4.68
CA GLY A 154 -22.45 15.36 -5.15
C GLY A 154 -21.43 16.37 -5.66
N THR A 155 -20.16 16.02 -5.54
CA THR A 155 -19.07 16.78 -6.14
C THR A 155 -18.09 15.85 -6.82
N THR A 156 -17.60 16.26 -7.99
CA THR A 156 -16.40 15.69 -8.60
C THR A 156 -15.22 16.43 -8.02
N SER A 157 -14.37 15.72 -7.30
CA SER A 157 -13.30 16.27 -6.48
C SER A 157 -11.93 15.88 -7.02
N THR A 158 -10.97 16.77 -6.84
CA THR A 158 -9.54 16.45 -7.02
C THR A 158 -8.95 16.02 -5.69
N VAL A 159 -8.04 15.05 -5.76
CA VAL A 159 -7.32 14.52 -4.61
C VAL A 159 -5.86 14.91 -4.74
N ARG A 160 -5.29 15.50 -3.69
CA ARG A 160 -3.88 15.90 -3.66
C ARG A 160 -3.26 15.71 -2.29
N LEU A 161 -1.96 15.59 -2.26
CA LEU A 161 -1.17 15.61 -1.04
C LEU A 161 -0.64 17.02 -0.77
N ALA A 162 -0.77 17.48 0.47
CA ALA A 162 -0.09 18.66 0.97
C ALA A 162 0.69 18.24 2.23
N GLY A 163 1.98 17.99 2.04
CA GLY A 163 2.80 17.38 3.06
C GLY A 163 2.26 16.01 3.48
N ARG A 164 1.75 15.91 4.71
CA ARG A 164 1.18 14.68 5.27
C ARG A 164 -0.35 14.73 5.42
N THR A 165 -0.98 15.60 4.64
CA THR A 165 -2.44 15.73 4.64
C THR A 165 -2.97 15.42 3.25
N LEU A 166 -3.91 14.49 3.19
CA LEU A 166 -4.71 14.25 1.99
C LEU A 166 -5.80 15.31 1.95
N ILE A 167 -5.84 16.06 0.85
CA ILE A 167 -6.83 17.11 0.61
C ILE A 167 -7.71 16.67 -0.55
N ILE A 168 -9.00 16.59 -0.30
CA ILE A 168 -10.04 16.32 -1.29
C ILE A 168 -10.81 17.62 -1.46
N THR A 169 -10.76 18.18 -2.67
CA THR A 169 -11.37 19.49 -2.98
C THR A 169 -12.42 19.32 -4.07
N GLY A 170 -13.64 19.71 -3.77
CA GLY A 170 -14.75 19.72 -4.71
C GLY A 170 -14.52 20.70 -5.87
N LYS A 171 -14.86 20.29 -7.08
CA LYS A 171 -14.74 21.13 -8.31
C LYS A 171 -16.07 21.43 -8.95
N THR A 172 -16.85 20.39 -9.19
CA THR A 172 -18.15 20.50 -9.83
C THR A 172 -19.21 19.95 -8.89
N VAL A 173 -20.19 20.74 -8.57
CA VAL A 173 -21.26 20.37 -7.64
C VAL A 173 -22.52 20.04 -8.40
N SER A 174 -23.21 18.99 -8.00
CA SER A 174 -24.54 18.66 -8.42
C SER A 174 -25.48 18.47 -7.21
N VAL A 175 -26.70 18.94 -7.33
CA VAL A 175 -27.77 18.74 -6.35
C VAL A 175 -28.93 18.11 -7.07
N GLU A 176 -29.42 16.97 -6.56
CA GLU A 176 -30.48 16.18 -7.21
C GLU A 176 -30.20 15.90 -8.70
N GLY A 177 -28.90 15.72 -9.06
CA GLY A 177 -28.47 15.43 -10.43
C GLY A 177 -28.26 16.65 -11.32
N GLN A 178 -28.62 17.84 -10.88
CA GLN A 178 -28.41 19.09 -11.64
C GLN A 178 -27.16 19.81 -11.18
N GLN A 179 -26.37 20.32 -12.12
CA GLN A 179 -25.17 21.11 -11.80
C GLN A 179 -25.56 22.44 -11.18
N VAL A 180 -24.89 22.78 -10.08
CA VAL A 180 -25.08 24.02 -9.36
C VAL A 180 -23.74 24.75 -9.29
N GLY A 181 -23.74 25.99 -9.83
CA GLY A 181 -22.56 26.87 -9.83
C GLY A 181 -22.75 28.08 -8.96
N GLY A 182 -21.80 29.03 -9.04
CA GLY A 182 -21.78 30.26 -8.29
C GLY A 182 -21.64 30.06 -6.78
N ALA A 183 -21.98 31.06 -5.99
CA ALA A 183 -21.76 31.07 -4.55
C ALA A 183 -22.42 29.88 -3.81
N VAL A 184 -23.55 29.38 -4.29
CA VAL A 184 -24.22 28.20 -3.72
C VAL A 184 -23.44 26.92 -4.00
N GLY A 185 -22.95 26.75 -5.24
CA GLY A 185 -22.11 25.63 -5.61
C GLY A 185 -20.81 25.62 -4.80
N ASP A 186 -20.17 26.76 -4.66
CA ASP A 186 -18.93 26.90 -3.88
C ASP A 186 -19.12 26.58 -2.38
N ALA A 187 -20.23 27.01 -1.81
CA ALA A 187 -20.57 26.69 -0.43
C ALA A 187 -20.81 25.19 -0.21
N ILE A 188 -21.46 24.54 -1.16
CA ILE A 188 -21.69 23.07 -1.12
C ILE A 188 -20.38 22.32 -1.35
N ALA A 189 -19.55 22.75 -2.29
CA ALA A 189 -18.23 22.17 -2.52
C ALA A 189 -17.39 22.22 -1.24
N GLY A 190 -17.30 23.38 -0.60
CA GLY A 190 -16.58 23.55 0.66
C GLY A 190 -17.12 22.68 1.79
N ALA A 191 -18.44 22.46 1.84
CA ALA A 191 -19.05 21.53 2.82
C ALA A 191 -18.70 20.06 2.58
N LEU A 192 -18.34 19.71 1.35
CA LEU A 192 -17.92 18.36 0.94
C LEU A 192 -16.38 18.21 0.88
N ASP A 193 -15.63 19.28 1.10
CA ASP A 193 -14.17 19.22 1.19
C ASP A 193 -13.74 18.41 2.40
N LEU A 194 -12.74 17.56 2.20
CA LEU A 194 -12.21 16.70 3.25
C LEU A 194 -10.69 16.90 3.38
N ARG A 195 -10.23 16.94 4.63
CA ARG A 195 -8.81 16.96 4.98
C ARG A 195 -8.52 15.77 5.90
N VAL A 196 -7.76 14.82 5.40
CA VAL A 196 -7.42 13.61 6.14
C VAL A 196 -5.93 13.65 6.50
N PRO A 197 -5.58 13.88 7.77
CA PRO A 197 -4.20 13.82 8.19
C PRO A 197 -3.71 12.37 8.13
N ILE A 198 -2.60 12.16 7.42
CA ILE A 198 -1.89 10.88 7.41
C ILE A 198 -0.82 10.96 8.50
N GLY A 199 -0.92 10.13 9.51
CA GLY A 199 0.00 10.09 10.64
C GLY A 199 1.47 9.93 10.23
N ARG A 200 2.37 9.83 11.21
CA ARG A 200 3.79 9.51 10.92
C ARG A 200 3.88 8.13 10.30
N LEU A 201 4.52 8.06 9.14
CA LEU A 201 4.85 6.79 8.50
C LEU A 201 6.13 6.23 9.15
N PRO A 202 6.22 4.92 9.36
CA PRO A 202 7.45 4.31 9.87
C PRO A 202 8.57 4.38 8.83
N TYR A 203 9.82 4.20 9.29
CA TYR A 203 11.00 4.05 8.44
C TYR A 203 11.27 5.23 7.50
N ASP A 204 11.02 6.47 7.96
CA ASP A 204 11.23 7.71 7.21
C ASP A 204 10.54 7.75 5.85
N LEU A 205 9.44 7.00 5.70
CA LEU A 205 8.64 7.02 4.49
C LEU A 205 8.03 8.41 4.28
N SER A 206 8.30 8.98 3.12
CA SER A 206 7.72 10.23 2.64
C SER A 206 6.64 9.93 1.61
N LEU A 207 5.49 10.56 1.74
CA LEU A 207 4.40 10.45 0.78
C LEU A 207 4.82 11.07 -0.55
N THR A 208 4.68 10.32 -1.64
CA THR A 208 5.10 10.75 -2.99
C THR A 208 3.96 10.95 -3.96
N GLY A 209 2.79 10.37 -3.67
CA GLY A 209 1.65 10.51 -4.57
C GLY A 209 0.34 10.00 -3.97
N VAL A 210 -0.74 10.49 -4.56
CA VAL A 210 -2.09 9.98 -4.36
C VAL A 210 -2.82 10.00 -5.69
N HIS A 211 -3.58 8.96 -5.98
CA HIS A 211 -4.44 8.89 -7.16
C HIS A 211 -5.68 8.06 -6.88
N VAL A 212 -6.70 8.27 -7.71
CA VAL A 212 -7.98 7.58 -7.63
C VAL A 212 -7.93 6.37 -8.54
N GLU A 213 -8.30 5.20 -8.02
CA GLU A 213 -8.51 3.98 -8.79
C GLU A 213 -9.97 3.50 -8.63
N PRO A 214 -10.48 2.62 -9.50
CA PRO A 214 -11.87 2.17 -9.43
C PRO A 214 -12.30 1.58 -8.08
N GLY A 215 -11.37 1.04 -7.30
CA GLY A 215 -11.64 0.41 -6.00
C GLY A 215 -11.35 1.28 -4.77
N GLY A 216 -10.72 2.45 -4.93
CA GLY A 216 -10.32 3.28 -3.79
C GLY A 216 -9.26 4.32 -4.10
N LEU A 217 -8.77 4.94 -3.04
CA LEU A 217 -7.62 5.85 -3.09
C LEU A 217 -6.32 5.05 -2.95
N VAL A 218 -5.39 5.31 -3.83
CA VAL A 218 -4.05 4.75 -3.79
C VAL A 218 -3.08 5.82 -3.33
N VAL A 219 -2.38 5.51 -2.26
CA VAL A 219 -1.33 6.38 -1.69
C VAL A 219 0.01 5.69 -1.87
N THR A 220 0.99 6.43 -2.36
CA THR A 220 2.37 5.96 -2.53
C THR A 220 3.31 6.72 -1.63
N ALA A 221 4.32 6.02 -1.13
CA ALA A 221 5.37 6.58 -0.30
C ALA A 221 6.72 5.91 -0.60
N THR A 222 7.80 6.65 -0.42
CA THR A 222 9.16 6.13 -0.60
C THR A 222 10.07 6.60 0.53
N SER A 223 11.12 5.84 0.81
CA SER A 223 12.25 6.29 1.61
C SER A 223 13.56 6.07 0.86
N GLY A 224 14.58 6.81 1.23
CA GLY A 224 15.97 6.49 0.89
C GLY A 224 16.51 5.31 1.71
N PRO A 225 17.84 5.19 1.81
CA PRO A 225 18.47 4.17 2.65
C PRO A 225 17.99 4.27 4.10
N THR A 226 17.57 3.14 4.66
CA THR A 226 17.06 3.06 6.03
C THR A 226 17.36 1.69 6.63
N VAL A 227 17.21 1.56 7.95
CA VAL A 227 17.38 0.31 8.67
C VAL A 227 16.06 -0.09 9.32
N LEU A 228 15.54 -1.25 8.94
CA LEU A 228 14.36 -1.82 9.57
C LEU A 228 14.79 -2.55 10.84
N THR A 229 14.22 -2.19 11.98
CA THR A 229 14.44 -2.89 13.25
C THR A 229 13.33 -3.88 13.50
N THR A 230 13.67 -5.11 13.86
CA THR A 230 12.72 -6.13 14.30
C THR A 230 12.68 -6.11 15.83
N HIS A 231 11.54 -5.79 16.38
CA HIS A 231 11.26 -5.86 17.83
C HIS A 231 10.64 -7.18 18.19
#